data_db037b73e26b4707f48a2149fe070662
#
_entry.id   db037b73e26b4707f48a2149fe070662
#
_cell.length_a   1.000
_cell.length_b   1.000
_cell.length_c   1.000
_cell.angle_alpha   90.00
_cell.angle_beta   90.00
_cell.angle_gamma   90.00
#
_symmetry.space_group_name_H-M   'P 1'
#
loop_
_entity.id
_entity.type
_entity.pdbx_description
1 polymer ?
#
loop_
_entity_poly.entity_id
_entity_poly.type
_entity_poly.pdbx_seq_one_letter_code
_entity_poly.pdbx_strand_id
1 'polypeptide(L)'
;LEAAANRTADLLHSIPDGDLPVKGSDWTVGEVGAHLVFGLQGLAQAVEGSFDTVSPYIPDTEVFRDRLTAVTAGTLELLPERRPSVLAKLVLDAAQTFLTVTAERASDEVVRTPWYGSQASLSMGGATRLLAGEQIIHGYDIAQTVAHRWPISTADAVVVLPLEMIPLVVNPATARGHTANYEVHARGGPRFVVRFNDGVAAVEPARGQTIDCHLSADPVDLMLVVYGRISQWGPIARGRLLAWGRKPWLGLRFKNLFFNP
;
A
#
# COMPACT_ATOMS: atom_id res chain seq x y z
N LEU A 1 8.96 -4.12 9.37
CA LEU A 1 7.63 -3.90 9.94
C LEU A 1 7.72 -3.34 11.37
N GLU A 2 8.42 -4.01 12.29
CA GLU A 2 8.50 -3.63 13.70
C GLU A 2 8.88 -2.14 13.90
N ALA A 3 9.96 -1.68 13.26
CA ALA A 3 10.39 -0.29 13.36
C ALA A 3 9.32 0.71 12.84
N ALA A 4 8.58 0.35 11.80
CA ALA A 4 7.50 1.18 11.27
C ALA A 4 6.31 1.24 12.24
N ALA A 5 5.91 0.10 12.80
CA ALA A 5 4.84 0.01 13.80
C ALA A 5 5.18 0.80 15.08
N ASN A 6 6.42 0.69 15.57
CA ASN A 6 6.89 1.47 16.72
C ASN A 6 6.77 2.98 16.46
N ARG A 7 7.24 3.46 15.30
CA ARG A 7 7.12 4.88 14.93
C ARG A 7 5.67 5.36 14.86
N THR A 8 4.78 4.54 14.27
CA THR A 8 3.35 4.86 14.20
C THR A 8 2.72 4.91 15.60
N ALA A 9 3.06 3.95 16.45
CA ALA A 9 2.59 3.93 17.83
C ALA A 9 3.08 5.14 18.64
N ASP A 10 4.34 5.53 18.50
CA ASP A 10 4.90 6.73 19.14
C ASP A 10 4.14 7.99 18.69
N LEU A 11 3.86 8.10 17.39
CA LEU A 11 3.08 9.22 16.84
C LEU A 11 1.66 9.23 17.40
N LEU A 12 0.94 8.11 17.35
CA LEU A 12 -0.41 7.98 17.91
C LEU A 12 -0.42 8.32 19.40
N HIS A 13 0.55 7.82 20.18
CA HIS A 13 0.64 8.10 21.61
C HIS A 13 0.80 9.59 21.93
N SER A 14 1.41 10.36 21.03
CA SER A 14 1.60 11.81 21.17
C SER A 14 0.35 12.64 20.87
N ILE A 15 -0.71 12.04 20.31
CA ILE A 15 -1.92 12.74 19.88
C ILE A 15 -3.03 12.53 20.90
N PRO A 16 -3.57 13.61 21.51
CA PRO A 16 -4.59 13.48 22.53
C PRO A 16 -6.00 13.23 21.98
N ASP A 17 -6.28 13.67 20.74
CA ASP A 17 -7.61 13.68 20.14
C ASP A 17 -7.67 12.77 18.92
N GLY A 18 -8.46 11.70 19.02
CA GLY A 18 -8.68 10.74 17.95
C GLY A 18 -9.69 11.18 16.88
N ASP A 19 -10.48 12.20 17.17
CA ASP A 19 -11.50 12.71 16.25
C ASP A 19 -10.94 13.76 15.27
N LEU A 20 -9.64 14.07 15.36
CA LEU A 20 -8.99 14.96 14.41
C LEU A 20 -9.11 14.41 12.98
N PRO A 21 -9.69 15.17 12.02
CA PRO A 21 -9.81 14.73 10.64
C PRO A 21 -8.43 14.63 9.97
N VAL A 22 -8.15 13.50 9.32
CA VAL A 22 -6.89 13.28 8.61
C VAL A 22 -6.91 14.02 7.28
N LYS A 23 -5.88 14.82 7.05
CA LYS A 23 -5.78 15.68 5.87
C LYS A 23 -5.80 14.85 4.58
N GLY A 24 -6.79 15.13 3.71
CA GLY A 24 -6.93 14.44 2.41
C GLY A 24 -7.58 13.07 2.49
N SER A 25 -8.19 12.74 3.63
CA SER A 25 -8.98 11.53 3.87
C SER A 25 -10.34 11.91 4.47
N ASP A 26 -11.30 11.01 4.36
CA ASP A 26 -12.58 11.09 5.07
C ASP A 26 -12.50 10.52 6.49
N TRP A 27 -11.35 10.05 6.91
CA TRP A 27 -11.11 9.40 8.20
C TRP A 27 -10.53 10.36 9.24
N THR A 28 -10.78 10.01 10.49
CA THR A 28 -10.14 10.61 11.67
C THR A 28 -8.83 9.85 12.01
N VAL A 29 -8.00 10.45 12.87
CA VAL A 29 -6.79 9.81 13.39
C VAL A 29 -7.11 8.47 14.08
N GLY A 30 -8.23 8.43 14.84
CA GLY A 30 -8.67 7.19 15.49
C GLY A 30 -9.11 6.11 14.50
N GLU A 31 -9.77 6.47 13.40
CA GLU A 31 -10.15 5.51 12.37
C GLU A 31 -8.93 4.97 11.62
N VAL A 32 -7.96 5.82 11.28
CA VAL A 32 -6.70 5.36 10.69
C VAL A 32 -5.95 4.43 11.65
N GLY A 33 -5.89 4.76 12.93
CA GLY A 33 -5.28 3.88 13.94
C GLY A 33 -5.98 2.52 14.04
N ALA A 34 -7.31 2.50 14.03
CA ALA A 34 -8.11 1.25 14.02
C ALA A 34 -7.88 0.44 12.75
N HIS A 35 -7.84 1.09 11.57
CA HIS A 35 -7.51 0.46 10.30
C HIS A 35 -6.15 -0.25 10.33
N LEU A 36 -5.13 0.39 10.88
CA LEU A 36 -3.79 -0.20 11.02
C LEU A 36 -3.78 -1.43 11.92
N VAL A 37 -4.55 -1.42 13.01
CA VAL A 37 -4.73 -2.60 13.88
C VAL A 37 -5.34 -3.75 13.09
N PHE A 38 -6.44 -3.49 12.37
CA PHE A 38 -7.13 -4.52 11.58
C PHE A 38 -6.28 -5.07 10.43
N GLY A 39 -5.52 -4.22 9.74
CA GLY A 39 -4.61 -4.67 8.69
C GLY A 39 -3.60 -5.71 9.20
N LEU A 40 -3.01 -5.45 10.37
CA LEU A 40 -2.09 -6.36 11.04
C LEU A 40 -2.77 -7.65 11.50
N GLN A 41 -3.92 -7.55 12.18
CA GLN A 41 -4.68 -8.69 12.69
C GLN A 41 -5.24 -9.55 11.55
N GLY A 42 -5.81 -8.93 10.53
CA GLY A 42 -6.38 -9.63 9.37
C GLY A 42 -5.35 -10.46 8.62
N LEU A 43 -4.14 -9.91 8.40
CA LEU A 43 -3.06 -10.68 7.79
C LEU A 43 -2.48 -11.74 8.73
N ALA A 44 -2.40 -11.50 10.04
CA ALA A 44 -2.01 -12.54 11.01
C ALA A 44 -2.99 -13.73 10.97
N GLN A 45 -4.30 -13.47 10.98
CA GLN A 45 -5.34 -14.50 10.86
C GLN A 45 -5.25 -15.23 9.51
N ALA A 46 -5.02 -14.51 8.41
CA ALA A 46 -4.87 -15.12 7.09
C ALA A 46 -3.68 -16.08 6.99
N VAL A 47 -2.57 -15.78 7.66
CA VAL A 47 -1.41 -16.68 7.80
C VAL A 47 -1.79 -17.98 8.50
N GLU A 48 -2.70 -17.92 9.46
CA GLU A 48 -3.25 -19.07 10.18
C GLU A 48 -4.41 -19.76 9.43
N GLY A 49 -4.79 -19.24 8.26
CA GLY A 49 -5.86 -19.80 7.42
C GLY A 49 -7.28 -19.42 7.88
N SER A 50 -7.41 -18.45 8.79
CA SER A 50 -8.71 -17.95 9.27
C SER A 50 -9.08 -16.66 8.55
N PHE A 51 -10.34 -16.56 8.12
CA PHE A 51 -10.93 -15.39 7.48
C PHE A 51 -12.24 -14.95 8.12
N ASP A 52 -12.60 -15.54 9.25
CA ASP A 52 -13.92 -15.41 9.87
C ASP A 52 -14.27 -13.96 10.22
N THR A 53 -13.26 -13.18 10.64
CA THR A 53 -13.44 -11.78 10.99
C THR A 53 -13.77 -10.89 9.80
N VAL A 54 -13.17 -11.16 8.63
CA VAL A 54 -13.32 -10.30 7.43
C VAL A 54 -14.35 -10.83 6.44
N SER A 55 -14.59 -12.14 6.41
CA SER A 55 -15.51 -12.81 5.46
C SER A 55 -16.90 -12.20 5.39
N PRO A 56 -17.55 -11.79 6.50
CA PRO A 56 -18.88 -11.19 6.46
C PRO A 56 -18.96 -9.87 5.68
N TYR A 57 -17.82 -9.18 5.52
CA TYR A 57 -17.76 -7.87 4.89
C TYR A 57 -17.26 -7.92 3.45
N ILE A 58 -16.86 -9.10 2.95
CA ILE A 58 -16.39 -9.23 1.57
C ILE A 58 -17.60 -9.22 0.63
N PRO A 59 -17.79 -8.19 -0.21
CA PRO A 59 -18.93 -8.11 -1.11
C PRO A 59 -18.76 -9.06 -2.31
N ASP A 60 -19.87 -9.40 -2.94
CA ASP A 60 -19.90 -10.19 -4.19
C ASP A 60 -19.55 -9.31 -5.40
N THR A 61 -18.28 -8.91 -5.49
CA THR A 61 -17.71 -8.16 -6.61
C THR A 61 -16.23 -8.49 -6.74
N GLU A 62 -15.67 -8.44 -7.93
CA GLU A 62 -14.23 -8.57 -8.17
C GLU A 62 -13.54 -7.20 -8.31
N VAL A 63 -14.26 -6.10 -8.16
CA VAL A 63 -13.67 -4.76 -8.19
C VAL A 63 -12.92 -4.51 -6.89
N PHE A 64 -11.60 -4.46 -6.98
CA PHE A 64 -10.69 -4.28 -5.83
C PHE A 64 -11.11 -3.15 -4.88
N ARG A 65 -11.42 -1.97 -5.45
CA ARG A 65 -11.80 -0.80 -4.67
C ARG A 65 -13.07 -1.04 -3.83
N ASP A 66 -14.09 -1.64 -4.44
CA ASP A 66 -15.37 -1.88 -3.78
C ASP A 66 -15.22 -2.90 -2.66
N ARG A 67 -14.42 -3.95 -2.90
CA ARG A 67 -14.08 -4.95 -1.87
C ARG A 67 -13.36 -4.29 -0.70
N LEU A 68 -12.29 -3.56 -0.97
CA LEU A 68 -11.49 -2.93 0.08
C LEU A 68 -12.32 -1.93 0.88
N THR A 69 -13.13 -1.09 0.22
CA THR A 69 -14.01 -0.12 0.89
C THR A 69 -15.00 -0.81 1.83
N ALA A 70 -15.66 -1.89 1.38
CA ALA A 70 -16.64 -2.61 2.19
C ALA A 70 -15.99 -3.29 3.40
N VAL A 71 -14.87 -4.00 3.18
CA VAL A 71 -14.14 -4.66 4.27
C VAL A 71 -13.61 -3.65 5.29
N THR A 72 -13.05 -2.53 4.83
CA THR A 72 -12.55 -1.49 5.74
C THR A 72 -13.69 -0.88 6.56
N ALA A 73 -14.83 -0.54 5.94
CA ALA A 73 -15.98 -0.01 6.66
C ALA A 73 -16.45 -0.98 7.75
N GLY A 74 -16.63 -2.26 7.39
CA GLY A 74 -17.06 -3.28 8.35
C GLY A 74 -16.08 -3.53 9.49
N THR A 75 -14.78 -3.54 9.18
CA THR A 75 -13.75 -3.74 10.23
C THR A 75 -13.64 -2.55 11.18
N LEU A 76 -13.87 -1.31 10.71
CA LEU A 76 -13.91 -0.12 11.57
C LEU A 76 -15.08 -0.17 12.57
N GLU A 77 -16.19 -0.83 12.24
CA GLU A 77 -17.31 -1.05 13.16
C GLU A 77 -16.96 -2.08 14.25
N LEU A 78 -16.14 -3.09 13.94
CA LEU A 78 -15.71 -4.11 14.91
C LEU A 78 -14.76 -3.57 15.98
N LEU A 79 -13.99 -2.55 15.67
CA LEU A 79 -13.11 -1.86 16.63
C LEU A 79 -13.59 -0.41 16.84
N PRO A 80 -14.51 -0.16 17.78
CA PRO A 80 -15.02 1.19 18.03
C PRO A 80 -14.05 2.09 18.82
N GLU A 81 -12.87 1.57 19.20
CA GLU A 81 -11.85 2.36 19.88
C GLU A 81 -11.31 3.47 18.96
N ARG A 82 -11.25 4.70 19.46
CA ARG A 82 -10.74 5.86 18.71
C ARG A 82 -9.69 6.66 19.48
N ARG A 83 -9.38 6.29 20.74
CA ARG A 83 -8.35 6.95 21.54
C ARG A 83 -6.96 6.59 21.01
N PRO A 84 -6.15 7.56 20.52
CA PRO A 84 -4.88 7.28 19.89
C PRO A 84 -3.88 6.55 20.79
N SER A 85 -3.85 6.86 22.09
CA SER A 85 -2.95 6.20 23.04
C SER A 85 -3.28 4.72 23.27
N VAL A 86 -4.55 4.33 23.15
CA VAL A 86 -4.97 2.92 23.22
C VAL A 86 -4.67 2.21 21.91
N LEU A 87 -4.97 2.87 20.78
CA LEU A 87 -4.67 2.34 19.45
C LEU A 87 -3.16 2.15 19.23
N ALA A 88 -2.32 3.04 19.77
CA ALA A 88 -0.86 2.87 19.75
C ALA A 88 -0.44 1.51 20.32
N LYS A 89 -1.00 1.14 21.49
CA LYS A 89 -0.72 -0.17 22.10
C LYS A 89 -1.25 -1.32 21.25
N LEU A 90 -2.48 -1.20 20.74
CA LEU A 90 -3.09 -2.24 19.90
C LEU A 90 -2.31 -2.46 18.59
N VAL A 91 -1.74 -1.40 17.98
CA VAL A 91 -0.85 -1.52 16.81
C VAL A 91 0.39 -2.32 17.15
N LEU A 92 1.04 -2.07 18.29
CA LEU A 92 2.22 -2.82 18.73
C LEU A 92 1.89 -4.29 19.01
N ASP A 93 0.81 -4.55 19.74
CA ASP A 93 0.36 -5.91 20.08
C ASP A 93 0.02 -6.70 18.80
N ALA A 94 -0.68 -6.07 17.83
CA ALA A 94 -1.03 -6.69 16.55
C ALA A 94 0.21 -6.92 15.66
N ALA A 95 1.16 -5.99 15.64
CA ALA A 95 2.41 -6.15 14.91
C ALA A 95 3.26 -7.29 15.49
N GLN A 96 3.34 -7.38 16.81
CA GLN A 96 4.03 -8.49 17.50
C GLN A 96 3.37 -9.83 17.21
N THR A 97 2.02 -9.89 17.21
CA THR A 97 1.28 -11.10 16.83
C THR A 97 1.61 -11.53 15.41
N PHE A 98 1.54 -10.62 14.42
CA PHE A 98 1.91 -10.92 13.04
C PHE A 98 3.35 -11.43 12.93
N LEU A 99 4.31 -10.76 13.56
CA LEU A 99 5.71 -11.18 13.55
C LEU A 99 5.92 -12.57 14.18
N THR A 100 5.15 -12.89 15.22
CA THR A 100 5.22 -14.20 15.89
C THR A 100 4.70 -15.32 14.99
N VAL A 101 3.52 -15.15 14.36
CA VAL A 101 2.93 -16.20 13.50
C VAL A 101 3.69 -16.37 12.18
N THR A 102 4.52 -15.39 11.80
CA THR A 102 5.34 -15.43 10.58
C THR A 102 6.80 -15.78 10.79
N ALA A 103 7.26 -15.89 12.04
CA ALA A 103 8.69 -16.00 12.39
C ALA A 103 9.42 -17.16 11.70
N GLU A 104 8.75 -18.29 11.52
CA GLU A 104 9.31 -19.51 10.92
C GLU A 104 8.78 -19.75 9.48
N ARG A 105 8.05 -18.81 8.90
CA ARG A 105 7.48 -18.95 7.56
C ARG A 105 8.48 -18.52 6.49
N ALA A 106 8.48 -19.23 5.35
CA ALA A 106 9.30 -18.83 4.21
C ALA A 106 8.74 -17.53 3.57
N SER A 107 9.63 -16.65 3.12
CA SER A 107 9.21 -15.35 2.55
C SER A 107 8.40 -15.47 1.26
N ASP A 108 8.49 -16.58 0.55
CA ASP A 108 7.76 -16.91 -0.67
C ASP A 108 6.51 -17.77 -0.43
N GLU A 109 6.25 -18.17 0.81
CA GLU A 109 5.01 -18.86 1.18
C GLU A 109 3.80 -17.99 0.85
N VAL A 110 2.76 -18.60 0.27
CA VAL A 110 1.58 -17.88 -0.24
C VAL A 110 0.53 -17.73 0.85
N VAL A 111 0.09 -16.51 1.07
CA VAL A 111 -1.02 -16.13 1.96
C VAL A 111 -2.21 -15.68 1.13
N ARG A 112 -3.35 -16.31 1.31
CA ARG A 112 -4.60 -15.89 0.65
C ARG A 112 -5.09 -14.57 1.23
N THR A 113 -5.57 -13.67 0.35
CA THR A 113 -6.07 -12.34 0.74
C THR A 113 -7.41 -12.06 0.04
N PRO A 114 -8.48 -12.80 0.41
CA PRO A 114 -9.74 -12.78 -0.33
C PRO A 114 -10.43 -11.40 -0.37
N TRP A 115 -10.07 -10.50 0.52
CA TRP A 115 -10.57 -9.12 0.50
C TRP A 115 -9.98 -8.26 -0.64
N TYR A 116 -8.90 -8.68 -1.28
CA TYR A 116 -8.36 -8.02 -2.47
C TYR A 116 -8.91 -8.60 -3.78
N GLY A 117 -9.52 -9.76 -3.75
CA GLY A 117 -10.09 -10.50 -4.88
C GLY A 117 -10.28 -11.96 -4.53
N SER A 118 -11.23 -12.66 -5.16
CA SER A 118 -11.56 -14.06 -4.81
C SER A 118 -10.36 -15.01 -4.94
N GLN A 119 -9.43 -14.73 -5.86
CA GLN A 119 -8.22 -15.51 -6.10
C GLN A 119 -6.95 -14.76 -5.65
N ALA A 120 -7.09 -13.60 -4.96
CA ALA A 120 -5.94 -12.81 -4.56
C ALA A 120 -5.12 -13.51 -3.48
N SER A 121 -3.82 -13.37 -3.61
CA SER A 121 -2.84 -13.86 -2.65
C SER A 121 -1.59 -12.98 -2.68
N LEU A 122 -0.84 -12.98 -1.60
CA LEU A 122 0.45 -12.34 -1.48
C LEU A 122 1.48 -13.38 -1.05
N SER A 123 2.75 -13.16 -1.36
CA SER A 123 3.80 -13.88 -0.64
C SER A 123 3.89 -13.37 0.80
N MET A 124 4.42 -14.16 1.72
CA MET A 124 4.66 -13.76 3.11
C MET A 124 5.52 -12.48 3.17
N GLY A 125 6.56 -12.42 2.34
CA GLY A 125 7.38 -11.22 2.20
C GLY A 125 6.60 -10.04 1.63
N GLY A 126 5.67 -10.27 0.70
CA GLY A 126 4.74 -9.26 0.15
C GLY A 126 3.81 -8.71 1.22
N ALA A 127 3.19 -9.58 2.01
CA ALA A 127 2.32 -9.21 3.13
C ALA A 127 3.06 -8.37 4.18
N THR A 128 4.28 -8.77 4.54
CA THR A 128 5.11 -8.03 5.50
C THR A 128 5.49 -6.65 4.97
N ARG A 129 5.85 -6.54 3.68
CA ARG A 129 6.16 -5.24 3.04
C ARG A 129 4.92 -4.35 2.94
N LEU A 130 3.77 -4.93 2.61
CA LEU A 130 2.50 -4.20 2.57
C LEU A 130 2.18 -3.60 3.94
N LEU A 131 2.20 -4.41 5.00
CA LEU A 131 1.94 -3.92 6.37
C LEU A 131 2.93 -2.84 6.81
N ALA A 132 4.21 -2.96 6.46
CA ALA A 132 5.18 -1.90 6.74
C ALA A 132 4.86 -0.63 5.94
N GLY A 133 4.41 -0.76 4.70
CA GLY A 133 3.94 0.34 3.85
C GLY A 133 2.74 1.07 4.44
N GLU A 134 1.74 0.31 4.93
CA GLU A 134 0.56 0.86 5.62
C GLU A 134 0.98 1.72 6.82
N GLN A 135 1.90 1.22 7.67
CA GLN A 135 2.41 1.99 8.80
C GLN A 135 3.11 3.29 8.36
N ILE A 136 3.89 3.25 7.29
CA ILE A 136 4.65 4.41 6.81
C ILE A 136 3.73 5.46 6.18
N ILE A 137 2.80 5.03 5.32
CA ILE A 137 1.89 5.94 4.59
C ILE A 137 0.87 6.56 5.54
N HIS A 138 0.21 5.76 6.35
CA HIS A 138 -0.76 6.28 7.31
C HIS A 138 -0.11 7.06 8.44
N GLY A 139 1.10 6.68 8.86
CA GLY A 139 1.92 7.51 9.73
C GLY A 139 2.24 8.88 9.10
N TYR A 140 2.52 8.92 7.79
CA TYR A 140 2.68 10.18 7.05
C TYR A 140 1.38 11.00 7.04
N ASP A 141 0.23 10.39 6.78
CA ASP A 141 -1.07 11.05 6.74
C ASP A 141 -1.42 11.70 8.10
N ILE A 142 -1.26 10.94 9.18
CA ILE A 142 -1.46 11.42 10.54
C ILE A 142 -0.49 12.56 10.87
N ALA A 143 0.80 12.38 10.56
CA ALA A 143 1.82 13.37 10.85
C ALA A 143 1.58 14.70 10.11
N GLN A 144 1.09 14.66 8.85
CA GLN A 144 0.70 15.87 8.12
C GLN A 144 -0.48 16.60 8.77
N THR A 145 -1.38 15.88 9.41
CA THR A 145 -2.53 16.45 10.11
C THR A 145 -2.11 17.26 11.34
N VAL A 146 -1.14 16.73 12.11
CA VAL A 146 -0.67 17.37 13.35
C VAL A 146 0.62 18.17 13.17
N ALA A 147 1.03 18.43 11.93
CA ALA A 147 2.27 19.14 11.60
C ALA A 147 3.54 18.53 12.24
N HIS A 148 3.53 17.20 12.42
CA HIS A 148 4.67 16.46 12.95
C HIS A 148 5.64 16.06 11.82
N ARG A 149 6.94 16.03 12.13
CA ARG A 149 7.96 15.60 11.17
C ARG A 149 7.94 14.08 10.99
N TRP A 150 7.65 13.60 9.78
CA TRP A 150 7.65 12.18 9.43
C TRP A 150 8.63 11.88 8.29
N PRO A 151 9.92 11.67 8.57
CA PRO A 151 10.88 11.37 7.53
C PRO A 151 10.65 9.96 6.98
N ILE A 152 10.62 9.84 5.65
CA ILE A 152 10.60 8.56 4.95
C ILE A 152 11.96 8.40 4.29
N SER A 153 12.69 7.34 4.64
CA SER A 153 13.99 7.08 4.03
C SER A 153 13.83 6.43 2.66
N THR A 154 14.84 6.59 1.79
CA THR A 154 14.91 5.89 0.50
C THR A 154 14.86 4.37 0.71
N ALA A 155 15.52 3.86 1.74
CA ALA A 155 15.52 2.43 2.05
C ALA A 155 14.11 1.93 2.42
N ASP A 156 13.39 2.66 3.28
CA ASP A 156 12.01 2.32 3.62
C ASP A 156 11.12 2.32 2.38
N ALA A 157 11.18 3.40 1.59
CA ALA A 157 10.37 3.53 0.38
C ALA A 157 10.64 2.41 -0.65
N VAL A 158 11.88 1.96 -0.78
CA VAL A 158 12.25 0.82 -1.66
C VAL A 158 11.69 -0.50 -1.14
N VAL A 159 11.82 -0.75 0.17
CA VAL A 159 11.39 -2.02 0.78
C VAL A 159 9.87 -2.18 0.69
N VAL A 160 9.12 -1.10 0.88
CA VAL A 160 7.65 -1.16 0.92
C VAL A 160 6.98 -0.99 -0.46
N LEU A 161 7.72 -0.99 -1.57
CA LEU A 161 7.11 -0.95 -2.90
C LEU A 161 6.17 -2.14 -3.09
N PRO A 162 4.86 -1.92 -3.29
CA PRO A 162 3.86 -2.98 -3.26
C PRO A 162 3.76 -3.68 -4.62
N LEU A 163 4.85 -4.30 -5.09
CA LEU A 163 4.93 -4.87 -6.45
C LEU A 163 3.85 -5.94 -6.70
N GLU A 164 3.55 -6.75 -5.70
CA GLU A 164 2.52 -7.81 -5.79
C GLU A 164 1.10 -7.25 -5.84
N MET A 165 0.91 -6.00 -5.36
CA MET A 165 -0.37 -5.30 -5.43
C MET A 165 -0.64 -4.66 -6.80
N ILE A 166 0.39 -4.39 -7.61
CA ILE A 166 0.25 -3.69 -8.89
C ILE A 166 -0.85 -4.31 -9.78
N PRO A 167 -0.91 -5.63 -10.01
CA PRO A 167 -1.97 -6.24 -10.81
C PRO A 167 -3.37 -6.07 -10.21
N LEU A 168 -3.48 -6.03 -8.87
CA LEU A 168 -4.74 -5.97 -8.15
C LEU A 168 -5.36 -4.56 -8.16
N VAL A 169 -4.52 -3.52 -8.13
CA VAL A 169 -4.96 -2.12 -8.07
C VAL A 169 -5.17 -1.47 -9.43
N VAL A 170 -5.16 -2.23 -10.53
CA VAL A 170 -5.45 -1.69 -11.87
C VAL A 170 -6.86 -1.12 -11.92
N ASN A 171 -6.99 0.08 -12.47
CA ASN A 171 -8.28 0.71 -12.69
C ASN A 171 -8.85 0.28 -14.05
N PRO A 172 -9.86 -0.58 -14.12
CA PRO A 172 -10.38 -1.10 -15.37
C PRO A 172 -11.01 -0.03 -16.27
N ALA A 173 -11.45 1.09 -15.69
CA ALA A 173 -12.03 2.18 -16.48
C ALA A 173 -10.99 2.93 -17.32
N THR A 174 -9.77 3.07 -16.83
CA THR A 174 -8.67 3.78 -17.49
C THR A 174 -7.68 2.88 -18.20
N ALA A 175 -7.59 1.60 -17.78
CA ALA A 175 -6.68 0.62 -18.35
C ALA A 175 -7.27 -0.19 -19.51
N ARG A 176 -8.59 -0.16 -19.74
CA ARG A 176 -9.26 -0.92 -20.82
C ARG A 176 -8.59 -0.69 -22.18
N GLY A 177 -8.20 -1.77 -22.86
CA GLY A 177 -7.52 -1.72 -24.16
C GLY A 177 -6.07 -1.25 -24.10
N HIS A 178 -5.56 -0.95 -22.91
CA HIS A 178 -4.18 -0.49 -22.78
C HIS A 178 -3.19 -1.63 -22.91
N THR A 179 -2.23 -1.48 -23.84
CA THR A 179 -1.16 -2.46 -24.08
C THR A 179 0.16 -1.70 -24.19
N ALA A 180 1.06 -1.92 -23.24
CA ALA A 180 2.38 -1.31 -23.20
C ALA A 180 3.28 -2.00 -22.15
N ASN A 181 4.60 -1.92 -22.36
CA ASN A 181 5.62 -2.36 -21.41
C ASN A 181 6.30 -1.13 -20.79
N TYR A 182 6.22 -1.02 -19.47
CA TYR A 182 6.90 0.02 -18.69
C TYR A 182 8.05 -0.60 -17.90
N GLU A 183 9.27 -0.17 -18.13
CA GLU A 183 10.35 -0.46 -17.20
C GLU A 183 10.39 0.60 -16.12
N VAL A 184 10.20 0.20 -14.89
CA VAL A 184 10.24 1.08 -13.70
C VAL A 184 11.54 0.84 -12.95
N HIS A 185 12.29 1.91 -12.74
CA HIS A 185 13.49 1.94 -11.93
C HIS A 185 13.30 2.87 -10.72
N ALA A 186 13.06 2.30 -9.55
CA ALA A 186 13.17 3.02 -8.29
C ALA A 186 14.68 3.26 -8.01
N ARG A 187 15.15 4.51 -8.04
CA ARG A 187 16.57 4.83 -7.90
C ARG A 187 17.13 4.35 -6.56
N GLY A 188 18.19 3.54 -6.61
CA GLY A 188 18.74 2.87 -5.43
C GLY A 188 17.99 1.61 -4.98
N GLY A 189 17.01 1.18 -5.77
CA GLY A 189 16.17 0.01 -5.51
C GLY A 189 15.95 -0.87 -6.74
N PRO A 190 14.83 -1.61 -6.79
CA PRO A 190 14.57 -2.57 -7.84
C PRO A 190 14.32 -1.91 -9.20
N ARG A 191 14.59 -2.71 -10.25
CA ARG A 191 14.18 -2.47 -11.61
C ARG A 191 13.28 -3.61 -12.06
N PHE A 192 12.08 -3.29 -12.52
CA PHE A 192 11.07 -4.27 -12.93
C PHE A 192 10.28 -3.75 -14.13
N VAL A 193 9.56 -4.65 -14.79
CA VAL A 193 8.67 -4.30 -15.89
C VAL A 193 7.22 -4.48 -15.45
N VAL A 194 6.42 -3.46 -15.65
CA VAL A 194 4.96 -3.55 -15.60
C VAL A 194 4.46 -3.71 -17.03
N ARG A 195 3.99 -4.91 -17.35
CA ARG A 195 3.44 -5.21 -18.65
C ARG A 195 1.92 -5.13 -18.60
N PHE A 196 1.37 -4.29 -19.45
CA PHE A 196 -0.07 -4.25 -19.75
C PHE A 196 -0.36 -5.02 -21.03
N ASN A 197 -1.36 -5.87 -21.00
CA ASN A 197 -1.93 -6.52 -22.16
C ASN A 197 -3.47 -6.41 -22.08
N ASP A 198 -4.04 -5.62 -22.95
CA ASP A 198 -5.50 -5.34 -22.99
C ASP A 198 -6.10 -4.94 -21.64
N GLY A 199 -5.37 -4.09 -20.90
CA GLY A 199 -5.79 -3.56 -19.60
C GLY A 199 -5.44 -4.45 -18.40
N VAL A 200 -4.89 -5.64 -18.62
CA VAL A 200 -4.40 -6.52 -17.53
C VAL A 200 -2.94 -6.25 -17.29
N ALA A 201 -2.56 -5.98 -16.04
CA ALA A 201 -1.17 -5.77 -15.65
C ALA A 201 -0.51 -7.02 -15.08
N ALA A 202 0.78 -7.17 -15.38
CA ALA A 202 1.67 -8.15 -14.74
C ALA A 202 2.99 -7.47 -14.40
N VAL A 203 3.62 -7.90 -13.30
CA VAL A 203 4.97 -7.44 -12.90
C VAL A 203 5.97 -8.54 -13.22
N GLU A 204 7.01 -8.19 -13.94
CA GLU A 204 8.02 -9.13 -14.42
C GLU A 204 9.43 -8.58 -14.12
N PRO A 205 10.43 -9.45 -13.94
CA PRO A 205 11.83 -8.99 -13.91
C PRO A 205 12.22 -8.31 -15.23
N ALA A 206 13.05 -7.28 -15.18
CA ALA A 206 13.59 -6.62 -16.37
C ALA A 206 14.64 -7.55 -17.07
N ARG A 207 14.22 -8.21 -18.14
CA ARG A 207 15.01 -9.24 -18.87
C ARG A 207 14.94 -9.06 -20.39
N GLY A 208 15.33 -7.89 -20.90
CA GLY A 208 15.43 -7.69 -22.35
C GLY A 208 14.11 -7.59 -23.13
N GLN A 209 12.98 -7.38 -22.45
CA GLN A 209 11.70 -7.11 -23.08
C GLN A 209 11.77 -5.82 -23.90
N THR A 210 11.01 -5.74 -24.99
CA THR A 210 10.82 -4.47 -25.71
C THR A 210 10.05 -3.51 -24.82
N ILE A 211 10.68 -2.39 -24.43
CA ILE A 211 10.11 -1.39 -23.53
C ILE A 211 9.55 -0.22 -24.34
N ASP A 212 8.29 0.16 -24.05
CA ASP A 212 7.65 1.33 -24.64
C ASP A 212 8.02 2.61 -23.90
N CYS A 213 8.05 2.55 -22.55
CA CYS A 213 8.36 3.69 -21.71
C CYS A 213 9.24 3.26 -20.54
N HIS A 214 10.37 3.91 -20.37
CA HIS A 214 11.21 3.78 -19.19
C HIS A 214 10.81 4.87 -18.19
N LEU A 215 10.68 4.48 -16.92
CA LEU A 215 10.39 5.36 -15.79
C LEU A 215 11.53 5.27 -14.78
N SER A 216 12.12 6.40 -14.42
CA SER A 216 13.08 6.47 -13.32
C SER A 216 12.56 7.42 -12.26
N ALA A 217 12.50 6.95 -11.04
CA ALA A 217 11.86 7.65 -9.94
C ALA A 217 12.73 7.68 -8.68
N ASP A 218 12.70 8.80 -7.98
CA ASP A 218 13.07 8.82 -6.57
C ASP A 218 12.06 7.95 -5.80
N PRO A 219 12.50 6.99 -4.96
CA PRO A 219 11.59 6.04 -4.34
C PRO A 219 10.54 6.67 -3.42
N VAL A 220 10.92 7.71 -2.68
CA VAL A 220 9.99 8.40 -1.77
C VAL A 220 8.91 9.13 -2.57
N ASP A 221 9.32 9.87 -3.61
CA ASP A 221 8.37 10.55 -4.49
C ASP A 221 7.48 9.53 -5.23
N LEU A 222 8.06 8.43 -5.70
CA LEU A 222 7.28 7.36 -6.37
C LEU A 222 6.20 6.83 -5.45
N MET A 223 6.57 6.48 -4.22
CA MET A 223 5.63 5.98 -3.21
C MET A 223 4.52 7.00 -2.94
N LEU A 224 4.86 8.25 -2.61
CA LEU A 224 3.87 9.30 -2.31
C LEU A 224 2.96 9.62 -3.51
N VAL A 225 3.49 9.55 -4.74
CA VAL A 225 2.68 9.73 -5.96
C VAL A 225 1.75 8.54 -6.20
N VAL A 226 2.24 7.30 -6.03
CA VAL A 226 1.43 6.08 -6.23
C VAL A 226 0.28 6.05 -5.23
N TYR A 227 0.54 6.36 -3.97
CA TYR A 227 -0.49 6.45 -2.93
C TYR A 227 -1.33 7.75 -3.00
N GLY A 228 -1.11 8.63 -3.96
CA GLY A 228 -1.93 9.83 -4.17
C GLY A 228 -1.68 10.95 -3.16
N ARG A 229 -0.62 10.87 -2.34
CA ARG A 229 -0.31 11.87 -1.31
C ARG A 229 0.32 13.14 -1.86
N ILE A 230 0.99 13.05 -3.00
CA ILE A 230 1.50 14.21 -3.74
C ILE A 230 1.17 14.11 -5.24
N SER A 231 1.08 15.28 -5.89
CA SER A 231 0.97 15.33 -7.34
C SER A 231 2.28 14.94 -8.02
N GLN A 232 2.21 14.19 -9.12
CA GLN A 232 3.38 13.83 -9.92
C GLN A 232 4.13 15.03 -10.52
N TRP A 233 3.46 16.17 -10.72
CA TRP A 233 4.04 17.32 -11.43
C TRP A 233 5.20 17.97 -10.68
N GLY A 234 5.13 18.01 -9.35
CA GLY A 234 6.23 18.52 -8.53
C GLY A 234 7.51 17.70 -8.67
N PRO A 235 7.48 16.38 -8.47
CA PRO A 235 8.62 15.49 -8.74
C PRO A 235 9.12 15.53 -10.19
N ILE A 236 8.24 15.60 -11.18
CA ILE A 236 8.63 15.74 -12.60
C ILE A 236 9.43 17.04 -12.80
N ALA A 237 8.92 18.17 -12.32
CA ALA A 237 9.58 19.46 -12.47
C ALA A 237 10.99 19.52 -11.81
N ARG A 238 11.22 18.70 -10.79
CA ARG A 238 12.52 18.58 -10.09
C ARG A 238 13.42 17.46 -10.63
N GLY A 239 13.04 16.79 -11.75
CA GLY A 239 13.80 15.66 -12.29
C GLY A 239 13.82 14.41 -11.39
N ARG A 240 12.91 14.35 -10.42
CA ARG A 240 12.79 13.20 -9.49
C ARG A 240 11.91 12.08 -10.04
N LEU A 241 11.05 12.39 -11.01
CA LEU A 241 10.33 11.45 -11.86
C LEU A 241 10.67 11.76 -13.31
N LEU A 242 11.20 10.78 -14.04
CA LEU A 242 11.61 10.89 -15.42
C LEU A 242 10.98 9.80 -16.28
N ALA A 243 10.60 10.15 -17.50
CA ALA A 243 10.09 9.19 -18.49
C ALA A 243 10.82 9.40 -19.82
N TRP A 244 11.25 8.29 -20.46
CA TRP A 244 11.85 8.30 -21.80
C TRP A 244 11.60 6.99 -22.54
N GLY A 245 12.08 6.84 -23.76
CA GLY A 245 11.97 5.64 -24.58
C GLY A 245 11.14 5.85 -25.83
N ARG A 246 10.51 4.80 -26.35
CA ARG A 246 9.76 4.82 -27.62
C ARG A 246 8.47 5.66 -27.51
N LYS A 247 7.81 5.63 -26.35
CA LYS A 247 6.54 6.30 -26.08
C LYS A 247 6.59 7.03 -24.73
N PRO A 248 7.41 8.09 -24.56
CA PRO A 248 7.63 8.72 -23.25
C PRO A 248 6.37 9.37 -22.67
N TRP A 249 5.40 9.77 -23.51
CA TRP A 249 4.12 10.33 -23.08
C TRP A 249 3.27 9.35 -22.24
N LEU A 250 3.53 8.05 -22.34
CA LEU A 250 2.87 7.03 -21.53
C LEU A 250 3.23 7.20 -20.04
N GLY A 251 4.41 7.74 -19.72
CA GLY A 251 4.82 7.99 -18.34
C GLY A 251 3.89 8.95 -17.61
N LEU A 252 3.34 9.95 -18.30
CA LEU A 252 2.38 10.90 -17.72
C LEU A 252 1.03 10.25 -17.35
N ARG A 253 0.70 9.14 -18.01
CA ARG A 253 -0.54 8.40 -17.80
C ARG A 253 -0.37 7.22 -16.84
N PHE A 254 0.85 6.81 -16.57
CA PHE A 254 1.13 5.57 -15.85
C PHE A 254 0.38 5.47 -14.51
N LYS A 255 0.42 6.52 -13.69
CA LYS A 255 -0.32 6.56 -12.42
C LYS A 255 -1.83 6.38 -12.60
N ASN A 256 -2.41 6.96 -13.66
CA ASN A 256 -3.86 6.93 -13.88
C ASN A 256 -4.40 5.54 -14.30
N LEU A 257 -3.50 4.58 -14.57
CA LEU A 257 -3.87 3.20 -14.86
C LEU A 257 -4.23 2.41 -13.59
N PHE A 258 -4.05 3.01 -12.41
CA PHE A 258 -4.26 2.38 -11.12
C PHE A 258 -5.23 3.19 -10.26
N PHE A 259 -5.95 2.49 -9.38
CA PHE A 259 -6.63 3.14 -8.28
C PHE A 259 -5.60 3.77 -7.33
N ASN A 260 -5.99 4.83 -6.62
CA ASN A 260 -5.27 5.23 -5.42
C ASN A 260 -5.69 4.28 -4.31
N PRO A 261 -4.74 3.54 -3.74
CA PRO A 261 -5.01 2.71 -2.59
C PRO A 261 -5.28 3.55 -1.34
#